data_bacb2f953ed8441e9fbbc53da8064908
#
_entry.id   bacb2f953ed8441e9fbbc53da8064908
#
_cell.length_a   1.000
_cell.length_b   1.000
_cell.length_c   1.000
_cell.angle_alpha   90.00
_cell.angle_beta   90.00
_cell.angle_gamma   90.00
#
_symmetry.space_group_name_H-M   'P 1'
#
loop_
_entity.id
_entity.type
_entity.pdbx_description
1 polymer ?
#
loop_
_entity_poly.entity_id
_entity_poly.type
_entity_poly.pdbx_seq_one_letter_code
_entity_poly.pdbx_strand_id
1 'polypeptide(L)'
;PWNGEVLGDFENDFGEWKPVGKAFGKGPQTKTSGRNPVTKYHGKGWAGSLVTGGDNLTGSLFSPEFIITKRFMNFLIAGGAIEKVGVELWIEESRKIISRGSNKEIFTPKSWDISGYLGKKAQIRLIDNATGGWGHIHADRFVQSNTPAAELIDSPVPSDVLITRVSAENKLSKKTLLS
;
A
#
# COMPACT_ATOMS: atom_id res chain seq x y z
N PRO A 1 -14.19 0.06 9.99
CA PRO A 1 -13.95 0.68 8.67
C PRO A 1 -12.98 1.86 8.84
N TRP A 2 -12.02 1.99 7.95
CA TRP A 2 -11.11 3.13 7.96
C TRP A 2 -11.86 4.37 7.48
N ASN A 3 -11.80 5.44 8.25
CA ASN A 3 -12.40 6.72 7.89
C ASN A 3 -11.39 7.51 7.07
N GLY A 4 -11.79 7.98 5.89
CA GLY A 4 -10.92 8.77 5.03
C GLY A 4 -11.35 8.82 3.59
N GLU A 5 -10.45 9.28 2.74
CA GLU A 5 -10.62 9.37 1.31
C GLU A 5 -10.17 8.08 0.63
N VAL A 6 -11.08 7.39 -0.05
CA VAL A 6 -10.81 6.14 -0.76
C VAL A 6 -10.20 6.45 -2.13
N LEU A 7 -9.00 5.92 -2.39
CA LEU A 7 -8.33 6.02 -3.69
C LEU A 7 -8.51 4.78 -4.55
N GLY A 8 -8.77 3.63 -3.95
CA GLY A 8 -9.03 2.39 -4.66
C GLY A 8 -9.59 1.32 -3.73
N ASP A 9 -10.74 0.79 -4.05
CA ASP A 9 -11.40 -0.29 -3.30
C ASP A 9 -11.54 -1.59 -4.12
N PHE A 10 -11.35 -1.49 -5.44
CA PHE A 10 -11.32 -2.61 -6.39
C PHE A 10 -12.54 -3.55 -6.31
N GLU A 11 -13.69 -3.03 -5.93
CA GLU A 11 -14.90 -3.83 -5.77
C GLU A 11 -15.54 -4.24 -7.10
N ASN A 12 -15.44 -3.41 -8.12
CA ASN A 12 -16.07 -3.63 -9.43
C ASN A 12 -15.07 -3.60 -10.58
N ASP A 13 -14.17 -2.62 -10.58
CA ASP A 13 -13.18 -2.39 -11.63
C ASP A 13 -11.94 -1.71 -11.03
N PHE A 14 -10.97 -1.39 -11.88
CA PHE A 14 -9.81 -0.60 -11.47
C PHE A 14 -10.06 0.91 -11.42
N GLY A 15 -11.25 1.37 -11.83
CA GLY A 15 -11.55 2.79 -11.95
C GLY A 15 -10.52 3.50 -12.83
N GLU A 16 -9.92 4.56 -12.30
CA GLU A 16 -8.88 5.32 -13.00
C GLU A 16 -7.47 4.75 -12.84
N TRP A 17 -7.31 3.65 -12.11
CA TRP A 17 -6.03 2.95 -12.03
C TRP A 17 -5.73 2.26 -13.35
N LYS A 18 -4.46 2.36 -13.81
CA LYS A 18 -4.05 1.92 -15.14
C LYS A 18 -3.10 0.73 -15.07
N PRO A 19 -3.51 -0.45 -15.58
CA PRO A 19 -2.61 -1.58 -15.70
C PRO A 19 -1.63 -1.38 -16.87
N VAL A 20 -0.39 -1.79 -16.66
CA VAL A 20 0.68 -1.86 -17.66
C VAL A 20 1.25 -3.26 -17.63
N GLY A 21 1.40 -3.90 -18.78
CA GLY A 21 1.78 -5.31 -18.89
C GLY A 21 0.59 -6.23 -18.64
N LYS A 22 0.85 -7.47 -18.22
CA LYS A 22 -0.17 -8.53 -18.18
C LYS A 22 -0.50 -9.01 -16.75
N ALA A 23 0.36 -8.75 -15.78
CA ALA A 23 0.27 -9.35 -14.46
C ALA A 23 -1.04 -9.06 -13.73
N PHE A 24 -1.56 -7.84 -13.81
CA PHE A 24 -2.81 -7.44 -13.13
C PHE A 24 -4.09 -7.72 -13.94
N GLY A 25 -3.96 -8.18 -15.20
CA GLY A 25 -5.13 -8.42 -16.04
C GLY A 25 -5.88 -7.13 -16.37
N LYS A 26 -7.21 -7.26 -16.51
CA LYS A 26 -8.09 -6.17 -16.95
C LYS A 26 -8.98 -5.59 -15.82
N GLY A 27 -8.94 -6.16 -14.66
CA GLY A 27 -9.77 -5.76 -13.53
C GLY A 27 -9.45 -6.53 -12.26
N PRO A 28 -10.13 -6.22 -11.15
CA PRO A 28 -9.92 -6.86 -9.87
C PRO A 28 -10.13 -8.37 -9.91
N GLN A 29 -9.37 -9.06 -9.08
CA GLN A 29 -9.60 -10.46 -8.79
C GLN A 29 -10.74 -10.60 -7.76
N THR A 30 -11.59 -11.59 -7.97
CA THR A 30 -12.68 -11.96 -7.05
C THR A 30 -12.62 -13.42 -6.65
N LYS A 31 -11.69 -14.17 -7.24
CA LYS A 31 -11.49 -15.60 -7.00
C LYS A 31 -10.00 -15.89 -6.93
N THR A 32 -9.65 -16.76 -6.05
CA THR A 32 -8.30 -17.30 -5.94
C THR A 32 -7.93 -18.08 -7.21
N SER A 33 -6.81 -17.76 -7.82
CA SER A 33 -6.27 -18.47 -8.99
C SER A 33 -5.13 -19.44 -8.64
N GLY A 34 -4.64 -19.39 -7.41
CA GLY A 34 -3.58 -20.26 -6.89
C GLY A 34 -4.10 -21.44 -6.07
N ARG A 35 -3.16 -22.22 -5.49
CA ARG A 35 -3.47 -23.35 -4.62
C ARG A 35 -4.03 -22.93 -3.26
N ASN A 36 -3.63 -21.78 -2.75
CA ASN A 36 -4.06 -21.28 -1.45
C ASN A 36 -5.14 -20.21 -1.63
N PRO A 37 -6.21 -20.26 -0.84
CA PRO A 37 -7.23 -19.24 -0.90
C PRO A 37 -6.70 -17.91 -0.41
N VAL A 38 -6.99 -16.84 -1.17
CA VAL A 38 -6.74 -15.46 -0.75
C VAL A 38 -7.84 -15.08 0.26
N THR A 39 -7.44 -14.56 1.41
CA THR A 39 -8.36 -14.27 2.51
C THR A 39 -8.09 -12.91 3.16
N LYS A 40 -9.09 -12.40 3.90
CA LYS A 40 -9.05 -11.13 4.65
C LYS A 40 -8.93 -9.87 3.78
N TYR A 41 -9.29 -9.95 2.50
CA TYR A 41 -9.51 -8.76 1.69
C TYR A 41 -10.80 -8.05 2.10
N HIS A 42 -10.97 -6.81 1.70
CA HIS A 42 -12.18 -6.05 1.95
C HIS A 42 -13.20 -6.28 0.81
N GLY A 43 -14.47 -6.46 1.17
CA GLY A 43 -15.55 -6.63 0.19
C GLY A 43 -15.41 -7.89 -0.66
N LYS A 44 -15.46 -7.74 -2.00
CA LYS A 44 -15.49 -8.86 -2.95
C LYS A 44 -14.33 -8.93 -3.94
N GLY A 45 -13.53 -7.88 -4.05
CA GLY A 45 -12.46 -7.79 -5.05
C GLY A 45 -11.17 -7.19 -4.51
N TRP A 46 -10.06 -7.44 -5.18
CA TRP A 46 -8.76 -6.85 -4.88
C TRP A 46 -7.92 -6.69 -6.14
N ALA A 47 -6.97 -5.77 -6.14
CA ALA A 47 -5.94 -5.70 -7.18
C ALA A 47 -4.89 -6.78 -6.93
N GLY A 48 -4.66 -7.63 -7.89
CA GLY A 48 -3.72 -8.74 -7.74
C GLY A 48 -3.02 -9.10 -9.03
N SER A 49 -1.75 -9.46 -8.95
CA SER A 49 -0.94 -9.87 -10.09
C SER A 49 -0.86 -11.40 -10.29
N LEU A 50 -1.59 -12.17 -9.50
CA LEU A 50 -1.74 -13.62 -9.67
C LEU A 50 -3.00 -13.94 -10.48
N VAL A 51 -3.02 -13.55 -11.74
CA VAL A 51 -4.11 -13.87 -12.68
C VAL A 51 -3.89 -15.20 -13.40
N THR A 52 -4.76 -15.57 -14.32
CA THR A 52 -4.57 -16.75 -15.18
C THR A 52 -3.23 -16.64 -15.91
N GLY A 53 -2.31 -17.53 -15.62
CA GLY A 53 -0.91 -17.46 -16.04
C GLY A 53 0.07 -17.54 -14.87
N GLY A 54 -0.43 -17.30 -13.65
CA GLY A 54 0.31 -17.43 -12.40
C GLY A 54 1.50 -16.50 -12.30
N ASP A 55 2.52 -16.90 -11.54
CA ASP A 55 3.74 -16.13 -11.25
C ASP A 55 4.67 -15.90 -12.45
N ASN A 56 4.22 -16.16 -13.68
CA ASN A 56 5.05 -15.97 -14.88
C ASN A 56 4.74 -14.66 -15.63
N LEU A 57 3.71 -13.94 -15.23
CA LEU A 57 3.34 -12.68 -15.84
C LEU A 57 3.93 -11.52 -15.06
N THR A 58 4.38 -10.48 -15.79
CA THR A 58 4.90 -9.26 -15.20
C THR A 58 4.05 -8.06 -15.59
N GLY A 59 4.10 -7.01 -14.78
CA GLY A 59 3.39 -5.77 -15.04
C GLY A 59 3.25 -4.90 -13.81
N SER A 60 2.50 -3.82 -13.98
CA SER A 60 2.27 -2.85 -12.92
C SER A 60 0.84 -2.32 -12.96
N LEU A 61 0.37 -1.79 -11.84
CA LEU A 61 -0.90 -1.08 -11.74
C LEU A 61 -0.64 0.28 -11.08
N PHE A 62 -0.93 1.36 -11.80
CA PHE A 62 -0.67 2.72 -11.37
C PHE A 62 -1.94 3.42 -10.95
N SER A 63 -1.95 4.02 -9.76
CA SER A 63 -3.03 4.93 -9.37
C SER A 63 -3.02 6.18 -10.25
N PRO A 64 -4.15 6.92 -10.34
CA PRO A 64 -4.07 8.32 -10.71
C PRO A 64 -3.15 9.08 -9.75
N GLU A 65 -2.61 10.21 -10.20
CA GLU A 65 -1.93 11.13 -9.30
C GLU A 65 -2.94 11.73 -8.30
N PHE A 66 -2.53 11.89 -7.05
CA PHE A 66 -3.36 12.47 -6.00
C PHE A 66 -2.54 13.42 -5.13
N ILE A 67 -3.21 14.33 -4.44
CA ILE A 67 -2.58 15.20 -3.45
C ILE A 67 -2.65 14.53 -2.08
N ILE A 68 -1.54 14.53 -1.36
CA ILE A 68 -1.50 14.03 0.02
C ILE A 68 -2.17 15.06 0.92
N THR A 69 -3.32 14.69 1.48
CA THR A 69 -4.17 15.56 2.32
C THR A 69 -4.31 15.07 3.75
N LYS A 70 -3.89 13.82 4.03
CA LYS A 70 -4.01 13.15 5.33
C LYS A 70 -2.66 12.59 5.78
N ARG A 71 -2.57 12.30 7.06
CA ARG A 71 -1.34 11.80 7.67
C ARG A 71 -0.94 10.42 7.21
N PHE A 72 -1.90 9.52 6.99
CA PHE A 72 -1.64 8.12 6.67
C PHE A 72 -2.21 7.72 5.32
N MET A 73 -1.49 6.83 4.63
CA MET A 73 -2.04 5.98 3.59
C MET A 73 -2.20 4.59 4.16
N ASN A 74 -3.45 4.15 4.28
CA ASN A 74 -3.82 2.82 4.75
C ASN A 74 -4.17 1.92 3.59
N PHE A 75 -3.78 0.66 3.64
CA PHE A 75 -4.16 -0.35 2.65
C PHE A 75 -3.99 -1.77 3.21
N LEU A 76 -4.54 -2.74 2.50
CA LEU A 76 -4.35 -4.16 2.75
C LEU A 76 -3.34 -4.71 1.75
N ILE A 77 -2.47 -5.62 2.20
CA ILE A 77 -1.41 -6.22 1.38
C ILE A 77 -1.27 -7.71 1.65
N ALA A 78 -1.05 -8.49 0.59
CA ALA A 78 -0.73 -9.92 0.63
C ALA A 78 0.22 -10.28 -0.52
N GLY A 79 0.66 -11.54 -0.58
CA GLY A 79 1.52 -12.03 -1.66
C GLY A 79 3.00 -12.06 -1.29
N GLY A 80 3.86 -11.89 -2.28
CA GLY A 80 5.28 -12.11 -2.18
C GLY A 80 6.05 -11.10 -1.32
N ALA A 81 7.12 -11.59 -0.69
CA ALA A 81 8.09 -10.79 0.05
C ALA A 81 9.38 -10.53 -0.74
N ILE A 82 9.43 -10.95 -2.01
CA ILE A 82 10.63 -10.84 -2.83
C ILE A 82 10.85 -9.43 -3.37
N GLU A 83 12.09 -9.10 -3.72
CA GLU A 83 12.50 -7.73 -4.07
C GLU A 83 11.76 -7.11 -5.24
N LYS A 84 11.38 -7.93 -6.23
CA LYS A 84 10.80 -7.48 -7.51
C LYS A 84 9.27 -7.27 -7.48
N VAL A 85 8.63 -7.47 -6.34
CA VAL A 85 7.19 -7.24 -6.16
C VAL A 85 6.93 -6.31 -5.00
N GLY A 86 5.85 -5.52 -5.05
CA GLY A 86 5.49 -4.65 -3.95
C GLY A 86 4.49 -3.56 -4.31
N VAL A 87 4.15 -2.79 -3.28
CA VAL A 87 3.36 -1.57 -3.35
C VAL A 87 4.28 -0.40 -3.05
N GLU A 88 4.37 0.56 -3.96
CA GLU A 88 5.29 1.69 -3.88
C GLU A 88 4.54 3.01 -3.75
N LEU A 89 5.09 3.94 -2.96
CA LEU A 89 4.71 5.36 -2.97
C LEU A 89 5.75 6.17 -3.71
N TRP A 90 5.31 6.90 -4.72
CA TRP A 90 6.12 7.82 -5.52
C TRP A 90 5.67 9.26 -5.29
N ILE A 91 6.64 10.15 -5.09
CA ILE A 91 6.44 11.59 -4.92
C ILE A 91 7.51 12.30 -5.74
N GLU A 92 7.08 13.21 -6.62
CA GLU A 92 7.99 13.99 -7.48
C GLU A 92 8.99 13.09 -8.23
N GLU A 93 8.47 12.03 -8.90
CA GLU A 93 9.24 11.05 -9.69
C GLU A 93 10.27 10.22 -8.88
N SER A 94 10.18 10.25 -7.56
CA SER A 94 11.06 9.51 -6.67
C SER A 94 10.26 8.53 -5.81
N ARG A 95 10.70 7.26 -5.78
CA ARG A 95 10.14 6.28 -4.85
C ARG A 95 10.54 6.63 -3.42
N LYS A 96 9.56 6.80 -2.54
CA LYS A 96 9.76 7.15 -1.13
C LYS A 96 9.63 5.96 -0.19
N ILE A 97 8.74 5.02 -0.52
CA ILE A 97 8.50 3.83 0.30
C ILE A 97 8.09 2.67 -0.58
N ILE A 98 8.40 1.46 -0.14
CA ILE A 98 7.90 0.21 -0.69
C ILE A 98 7.47 -0.71 0.43
N SER A 99 6.33 -1.37 0.28
CA SER A 99 5.87 -2.46 1.13
C SER A 99 5.69 -3.72 0.30
N ARG A 100 5.98 -4.87 0.91
CA ARG A 100 5.84 -6.20 0.31
C ARG A 100 4.89 -7.06 1.12
N GLY A 101 4.41 -8.13 0.53
CA GLY A 101 3.71 -9.18 1.26
C GLY A 101 4.66 -9.95 2.20
N SER A 102 4.18 -11.05 2.72
CA SER A 102 4.90 -11.89 3.67
C SER A 102 4.98 -13.37 3.23
N ASN A 103 4.89 -13.62 1.91
CA ASN A 103 4.74 -14.95 1.33
C ASN A 103 3.50 -15.69 1.89
N LYS A 104 2.40 -14.95 1.98
CA LYS A 104 1.10 -15.46 2.41
C LYS A 104 -0.02 -14.86 1.56
N GLU A 105 -1.07 -15.65 1.34
CA GLU A 105 -2.31 -15.22 0.67
C GLU A 105 -3.34 -14.64 1.67
N ILE A 106 -2.85 -14.13 2.79
CA ILE A 106 -3.66 -13.53 3.84
C ILE A 106 -3.36 -12.04 3.87
N PHE A 107 -4.35 -11.23 3.55
CA PHE A 107 -4.21 -9.78 3.63
C PHE A 107 -3.96 -9.31 5.06
N THR A 108 -3.02 -8.40 5.20
CA THR A 108 -2.73 -7.70 6.45
C THR A 108 -2.81 -6.19 6.24
N PRO A 109 -3.28 -5.43 7.23
CA PRO A 109 -3.31 -3.98 7.14
C PRO A 109 -1.89 -3.39 7.19
N LYS A 110 -1.72 -2.30 6.44
CA LYS A 110 -0.50 -1.52 6.38
C LYS A 110 -0.85 -0.04 6.48
N SER A 111 -0.01 0.73 7.13
CA SER A 111 -0.11 2.19 7.17
C SER A 111 1.24 2.80 6.86
N TRP A 112 1.28 3.75 5.93
CA TRP A 112 2.42 4.63 5.73
C TRP A 112 2.15 5.97 6.41
N ASP A 113 3.04 6.45 7.27
CA ASP A 113 3.01 7.83 7.74
C ASP A 113 3.60 8.73 6.64
N ILE A 114 2.71 9.42 5.95
CA ILE A 114 3.03 10.32 4.83
C ILE A 114 2.89 11.79 5.20
N SER A 115 2.82 12.10 6.50
CA SER A 115 2.65 13.47 6.99
C SER A 115 3.77 14.43 6.59
N GLY A 116 4.97 13.91 6.33
CA GLY A 116 6.09 14.70 5.82
C GLY A 116 5.92 15.21 4.39
N TYR A 117 4.90 14.71 3.67
CA TYR A 117 4.62 15.04 2.27
C TYR A 117 3.24 15.68 2.06
N LEU A 118 2.62 16.21 3.11
CA LEU A 118 1.33 16.92 2.99
C LEU A 118 1.40 18.02 1.94
N GLY A 119 0.39 18.06 1.06
CA GLY A 119 0.31 18.99 -0.07
C GLY A 119 1.09 18.58 -1.32
N LYS A 120 1.89 17.53 -1.25
CA LYS A 120 2.64 17.01 -2.39
C LYS A 120 1.76 16.12 -3.27
N LYS A 121 2.08 16.10 -4.57
CA LYS A 121 1.50 15.18 -5.55
C LYS A 121 2.19 13.83 -5.45
N ALA A 122 1.41 12.78 -5.37
CA ALA A 122 1.89 11.40 -5.21
C ALA A 122 1.20 10.43 -6.17
N GLN A 123 1.78 9.26 -6.34
CA GLN A 123 1.23 8.13 -7.08
C GLN A 123 1.55 6.83 -6.36
N ILE A 124 0.59 5.92 -6.28
CA ILE A 124 0.81 4.55 -5.82
C ILE A 124 1.05 3.67 -7.02
N ARG A 125 2.03 2.79 -6.92
CA ARG A 125 2.37 1.80 -7.95
C ARG A 125 2.44 0.41 -7.33
N LEU A 126 1.60 -0.50 -7.81
CA LEU A 126 1.76 -1.92 -7.56
C LEU A 126 2.68 -2.44 -8.65
N ILE A 127 3.76 -3.11 -8.26
CA ILE A 127 4.75 -3.65 -9.21
C ILE A 127 4.90 -5.15 -9.05
N ASP A 128 4.98 -5.82 -10.19
CA ASP A 128 5.30 -7.23 -10.32
C ASP A 128 6.28 -7.42 -11.50
N ASN A 129 7.55 -7.46 -11.18
CA ASN A 129 8.65 -7.69 -12.11
C ASN A 129 9.32 -9.05 -11.87
N ALA A 130 8.62 -9.96 -11.20
CA ALA A 130 9.13 -11.27 -10.87
C ALA A 130 8.48 -12.37 -11.71
N THR A 131 9.20 -13.48 -11.82
CA THR A 131 8.68 -14.76 -12.31
C THR A 131 9.05 -15.85 -11.34
N GLY A 132 8.18 -16.85 -11.17
CA GLY A 132 8.41 -17.94 -10.23
C GLY A 132 7.70 -17.74 -8.89
N GLY A 133 7.92 -18.67 -7.96
CA GLY A 133 7.16 -18.75 -6.70
C GLY A 133 7.21 -17.46 -5.90
N TRP A 134 6.03 -17.03 -5.43
CA TRP A 134 5.78 -15.74 -4.75
C TRP A 134 6.08 -14.50 -5.59
N GLY A 135 6.19 -14.67 -6.92
CA GLY A 135 6.34 -13.58 -7.87
C GLY A 135 5.02 -12.86 -8.16
N HIS A 136 4.28 -12.48 -7.12
CA HIS A 136 3.02 -11.74 -7.24
C HIS A 136 2.77 -10.88 -6.01
N ILE A 137 1.90 -9.88 -6.17
CA ILE A 137 1.45 -8.97 -5.13
C ILE A 137 -0.07 -8.80 -5.19
N HIS A 138 -0.68 -8.71 -4.03
CA HIS A 138 -2.08 -8.34 -3.85
C HIS A 138 -2.17 -7.08 -3.00
N ALA A 139 -3.03 -6.16 -3.38
CA ALA A 139 -3.34 -4.99 -2.58
C ALA A 139 -4.82 -4.63 -2.70
N ASP A 140 -5.33 -4.00 -1.65
CA ASP A 140 -6.74 -3.66 -1.57
C ASP A 140 -6.95 -2.44 -0.69
N ARG A 141 -8.04 -1.71 -0.91
CA ARG A 141 -8.58 -0.67 -0.05
C ARG A 141 -7.57 0.43 0.32
N PHE A 142 -7.11 1.19 -0.66
CA PHE A 142 -6.27 2.37 -0.40
C PHE A 142 -7.10 3.54 0.12
N VAL A 143 -6.76 4.03 1.32
CA VAL A 143 -7.49 5.10 2.01
C VAL A 143 -6.51 6.11 2.61
N GLN A 144 -6.60 7.37 2.24
CA GLN A 144 -5.97 8.45 2.99
C GLN A 144 -6.74 8.73 4.28
N SER A 145 -6.08 8.72 5.43
CA SER A 145 -6.72 8.89 6.75
C SER A 145 -5.83 9.64 7.74
N ASN A 146 -6.42 10.25 8.74
CA ASN A 146 -5.68 10.80 9.88
C ASN A 146 -5.47 9.78 11.00
N THR A 147 -6.01 8.58 10.84
CA THR A 147 -5.86 7.46 11.79
C THR A 147 -5.20 6.28 11.07
N PRO A 148 -4.18 5.63 11.66
CA PRO A 148 -3.57 4.46 11.06
C PRO A 148 -4.52 3.26 11.04
N ALA A 149 -4.31 2.35 10.09
CA ALA A 149 -5.16 1.17 9.91
C ALA A 149 -4.91 0.09 10.96
N ALA A 150 -3.67 -0.05 11.40
CA ALA A 150 -3.21 -1.13 12.27
C ALA A 150 -1.84 -0.81 12.92
N GLU A 151 -1.32 -1.81 13.63
CA GLU A 151 -0.12 -1.71 14.47
C GLU A 151 1.19 -1.50 13.70
N LEU A 152 1.25 -1.87 12.41
CA LEU A 152 2.46 -1.73 11.60
C LEU A 152 2.41 -0.44 10.78
N ILE A 153 3.22 0.53 11.17
CA ILE A 153 3.38 1.80 10.47
C ILE A 153 4.77 1.84 9.84
N ASP A 154 4.81 1.93 8.51
CA ASP A 154 6.04 2.22 7.79
C ASP A 154 6.10 3.73 7.51
N SER A 155 7.20 4.37 7.85
CA SER A 155 7.38 5.80 7.59
C SER A 155 8.49 6.02 6.58
N PRO A 156 8.25 6.83 5.55
CA PRO A 156 9.31 7.24 4.62
C PRO A 156 10.22 8.34 5.20
N VAL A 157 9.88 8.85 6.39
CA VAL A 157 10.69 9.89 7.05
C VAL A 157 11.91 9.24 7.68
N PRO A 158 13.14 9.76 7.47
CA PRO A 158 14.34 9.26 8.10
C PRO A 158 14.22 9.16 9.62
N SER A 159 14.85 8.14 10.21
CA SER A 159 14.74 7.83 11.65
C SER A 159 15.21 8.97 12.58
N ASP A 160 16.17 9.78 12.13
CA ASP A 160 16.67 10.95 12.84
C ASP A 160 15.62 12.06 13.01
N VAL A 161 14.76 12.27 12.00
CA VAL A 161 13.64 13.22 12.08
C VAL A 161 12.57 12.73 13.08
N LEU A 162 12.32 11.42 13.15
CA LEU A 162 11.40 10.83 14.10
C LEU A 162 11.88 10.98 15.54
N ILE A 163 13.16 10.78 15.81
CA ILE A 163 13.78 10.95 17.13
C ILE A 163 13.64 12.41 17.61
N THR A 164 13.83 13.38 16.72
CA THR A 164 13.68 14.81 17.05
C THR A 164 12.25 15.16 17.43
N ARG A 165 11.25 14.59 16.75
CA ARG A 165 9.82 14.81 17.07
C ARG A 165 9.43 14.21 18.43
N VAL A 166 9.84 12.98 18.72
CA VAL A 166 9.59 12.33 20.01
C VAL A 166 10.24 13.11 21.17
N SER A 167 11.46 13.64 20.96
CA SER A 167 12.15 14.46 21.95
C SER A 167 11.46 15.81 22.19
N ALA A 168 10.86 16.40 21.17
CA ALA A 168 10.11 17.66 21.27
C ALA A 168 8.77 17.46 22.02
N GLU A 169 8.05 16.39 21.73
CA GLU A 169 6.79 16.05 22.41
C GLU A 169 7.03 15.73 23.90
N ASN A 170 8.09 14.98 24.23
CA ASN A 170 8.47 14.69 25.60
C ASN A 170 8.91 15.94 26.38
N LYS A 171 9.52 16.94 25.72
CA LYS A 171 9.84 18.23 26.35
C LYS A 171 8.60 19.08 26.62
N LEU A 172 7.61 19.05 25.73
CA LEU A 172 6.33 19.75 25.91
C LEU A 172 5.52 19.14 27.07
N SER A 173 5.41 17.81 27.14
CA SER A 173 4.67 17.16 28.22
C SER A 173 5.30 17.37 29.61
N LYS A 174 6.64 17.43 29.68
CA LYS A 174 7.34 17.77 30.96
C LYS A 174 7.14 19.23 31.37
N LYS A 175 6.95 20.16 30.43
CA LYS A 175 6.72 21.57 30.75
C LYS A 175 5.31 21.84 31.28
N THR A 176 4.32 21.03 30.85
CA THR A 176 2.92 21.14 31.28
C THR A 176 2.70 20.54 32.67
N LEU A 177 3.59 19.67 33.15
CA LEU A 177 3.54 19.06 34.49
C LEU A 177 4.24 19.88 35.60
N LEU A 178 4.90 20.99 35.24
CA LEU A 178 5.65 21.85 36.16
C LEU A 178 5.09 23.28 36.28
N SER A 179 3.89 23.52 35.75
CA SER A 179 3.17 24.81 35.86
C SER A 179 1.92 24.70 36.70
#